data_1f486ed6c307efcfe4b9082ec764ccf6
#
_entry.id   1f486ed6c307efcfe4b9082ec764ccf6
#
_cell.length_a   1.000
_cell.length_b   1.000
_cell.length_c   1.000
_cell.angle_alpha   90.00
_cell.angle_beta   90.00
_cell.angle_gamma   90.00
#
_symmetry.space_group_name_H-M   'P 1'
#
loop_
_entity.id
_entity.type
_entity.pdbx_description
1 polymer ?
#
loop_
_entity_poly.entity_id
_entity_poly.type
_entity_poly.pdbx_seq_one_letter_code
_entity_poly.pdbx_strand_id
1 'polypeptide(L)'
;MNRPAHDGSAMPQGRPALSAARIVTQVIGFAIGAALLAWCIVKAIGSADLDRLRQADLRLVSAMIVVSALSMLCAGTAFWLALRPARRIPWGVHQAVNAMATLVNYAPVRLGVPSRFVYHMSVDGLGAWLVAGWVATVGACTLSALAGMTCGALVGVGAIELLGLGATISIIAGLGCAGATTEVCVRLVGLVRHVPLVARKLGGAESMLASRASLRLVAATRFVDFSLCAARAWCAGRILDLPLDTQQILLVALAGYIMNYNPLGRFGFREATMAFVASRLAGETGLDVGAAFAQLALVESAGEALAAIPLGSIGGSWCGLRILRARRAQRAPQAG
;
A
#
# COMPACT_ATOMS: atom_id res chain seq x y z
N MET A 1 -23.02 48.28 15.82
CA MET A 1 -22.13 47.18 15.38
C MET A 1 -22.14 46.12 16.47
N ASN A 2 -23.06 45.15 16.33
CA ASN A 2 -23.21 44.01 17.31
C ASN A 2 -22.35 42.85 16.84
N ARG A 3 -21.34 42.44 17.61
CA ARG A 3 -20.62 41.19 17.45
C ARG A 3 -21.55 40.05 17.89
N PRO A 4 -21.76 39.01 17.06
CA PRO A 4 -22.47 37.81 17.52
C PRO A 4 -21.61 37.06 18.54
N ALA A 5 -22.25 36.69 19.64
CA ALA A 5 -21.67 35.88 20.70
C ALA A 5 -21.25 34.52 20.09
N HIS A 6 -19.99 34.13 20.29
CA HIS A 6 -19.49 32.80 20.00
C HIS A 6 -20.15 31.82 20.98
N ASP A 7 -21.14 31.10 20.50
CA ASP A 7 -21.70 29.95 21.21
C ASP A 7 -20.59 28.90 21.39
N GLY A 8 -20.13 28.78 22.61
CA GLY A 8 -19.19 27.77 23.05
C GLY A 8 -19.86 26.39 23.08
N SER A 9 -20.08 25.79 21.93
CA SER A 9 -20.46 24.39 21.84
C SER A 9 -19.28 23.53 22.32
N ALA A 10 -19.34 23.12 23.61
CA ALA A 10 -18.45 22.17 24.21
C ALA A 10 -18.34 20.93 23.32
N MET A 11 -17.14 20.69 22.78
CA MET A 11 -16.86 19.44 22.08
C MET A 11 -17.16 18.26 23.00
N PRO A 12 -17.88 17.24 22.52
CA PRO A 12 -18.07 16.02 23.29
C PRO A 12 -16.69 15.35 23.49
N GLN A 13 -16.16 15.39 24.71
CA GLN A 13 -14.93 14.72 25.13
C GLN A 13 -15.16 13.21 25.37
N GLY A 14 -15.92 12.56 24.52
CA GLY A 14 -16.04 11.11 24.50
C GLY A 14 -14.92 10.52 23.63
N ARG A 15 -13.80 10.08 24.24
CA ARG A 15 -12.89 9.15 23.54
C ARG A 15 -13.73 7.96 23.12
N PRO A 16 -13.83 7.62 21.82
CA PRO A 16 -14.51 6.40 21.41
C PRO A 16 -13.73 5.23 22.01
N ALA A 17 -14.28 4.62 23.05
CA ALA A 17 -13.79 3.36 23.57
C ALA A 17 -13.83 2.37 22.41
N LEU A 18 -12.66 1.81 22.04
CA LEU A 18 -12.60 0.74 21.06
C LEU A 18 -13.55 -0.35 21.54
N SER A 19 -14.59 -0.68 20.76
CA SER A 19 -15.54 -1.72 21.17
C SER A 19 -14.76 -3.02 21.36
N ALA A 20 -15.06 -3.75 22.43
CA ALA A 20 -14.42 -5.05 22.72
C ALA A 20 -14.46 -5.99 21.51
N ALA A 21 -15.57 -5.96 20.75
CA ALA A 21 -15.70 -6.71 19.50
C ALA A 21 -14.61 -6.35 18.48
N ARG A 22 -14.24 -5.08 18.34
CA ARG A 22 -13.19 -4.66 17.41
C ARG A 22 -11.80 -5.15 17.83
N ILE A 23 -11.52 -5.11 19.13
CA ILE A 23 -10.25 -5.64 19.69
C ILE A 23 -10.19 -7.15 19.45
N VAL A 24 -11.26 -7.88 19.76
CA VAL A 24 -11.34 -9.34 19.54
C VAL A 24 -11.13 -9.69 18.07
N THR A 25 -11.80 -9.00 17.14
CA THR A 25 -11.63 -9.23 15.70
C THR A 25 -10.19 -9.00 15.27
N GLN A 26 -9.51 -7.98 15.78
CA GLN A 26 -8.11 -7.71 15.45
C GLN A 26 -7.15 -8.77 16.02
N VAL A 27 -7.39 -9.23 17.24
CA VAL A 27 -6.60 -10.30 17.86
C VAL A 27 -6.76 -11.62 17.11
N ILE A 28 -7.99 -11.98 16.75
CA ILE A 28 -8.26 -13.18 15.93
C ILE A 28 -7.58 -13.05 14.56
N GLY A 29 -7.73 -11.90 13.88
CA GLY A 29 -7.08 -11.65 12.59
C GLY A 29 -5.56 -11.78 12.68
N PHE A 30 -4.96 -11.24 13.73
CA PHE A 30 -3.52 -11.38 13.97
C PHE A 30 -3.10 -12.83 14.23
N ALA A 31 -3.86 -13.58 15.04
CA ALA A 31 -3.59 -14.99 15.31
C ALA A 31 -3.65 -15.84 14.04
N ILE A 32 -4.66 -15.61 13.19
CA ILE A 32 -4.75 -16.26 11.87
C ILE A 32 -3.56 -15.87 10.98
N GLY A 33 -3.22 -14.60 10.90
CA GLY A 33 -2.06 -14.13 10.12
C GLY A 33 -0.75 -14.74 10.61
N ALA A 34 -0.53 -14.81 11.92
CA ALA A 34 0.65 -15.45 12.50
C ALA A 34 0.69 -16.96 12.19
N ALA A 35 -0.45 -17.65 12.26
CA ALA A 35 -0.55 -19.06 11.88
C ALA A 35 -0.23 -19.28 10.40
N LEU A 36 -0.75 -18.43 9.51
CA LEU A 36 -0.45 -18.49 8.07
C LEU A 36 1.03 -18.24 7.79
N LEU A 37 1.65 -17.26 8.47
CA LEU A 37 3.08 -17.02 8.33
C LEU A 37 3.91 -18.19 8.84
N ALA A 38 3.57 -18.73 10.02
CA ALA A 38 4.22 -19.93 10.56
C ALA A 38 4.08 -21.12 9.59
N TRP A 39 2.91 -21.30 9.00
CA TRP A 39 2.70 -22.31 7.96
C TRP A 39 3.61 -22.09 6.74
N CYS A 40 3.70 -20.85 6.22
CA CYS A 40 4.64 -20.52 5.13
C CYS A 40 6.10 -20.82 5.51
N ILE A 41 6.52 -20.47 6.75
CA ILE A 41 7.87 -20.72 7.24
C ILE A 41 8.14 -22.22 7.33
N VAL A 42 7.24 -22.99 7.92
CA VAL A 42 7.39 -24.46 8.04
C VAL A 42 7.47 -25.12 6.67
N LYS A 43 6.61 -24.73 5.73
CA LYS A 43 6.66 -25.20 4.35
C LYS A 43 7.97 -24.82 3.66
N ALA A 44 8.43 -23.57 3.84
CA ALA A 44 9.67 -23.08 3.25
C ALA A 44 10.90 -23.81 3.80
N ILE A 45 10.96 -24.10 5.10
CA ILE A 45 12.10 -24.79 5.74
C ILE A 45 12.13 -26.28 5.42
N GLY A 46 10.97 -26.94 5.32
CA GLY A 46 10.86 -28.39 5.13
C GLY A 46 11.47 -28.92 3.84
N SER A 47 11.77 -28.04 2.87
CA SER A 47 12.42 -28.38 1.59
C SER A 47 13.42 -27.30 1.18
N ALA A 48 13.87 -26.45 2.13
CA ALA A 48 14.74 -25.34 1.83
C ALA A 48 16.11 -25.83 1.37
N ASP A 49 16.43 -25.56 0.12
CA ASP A 49 17.80 -25.44 -0.32
C ASP A 49 18.38 -24.13 0.25
N LEU A 50 18.69 -24.16 1.56
CA LEU A 50 19.30 -23.02 2.25
C LEU A 50 20.63 -22.60 1.60
N ASP A 51 21.27 -23.49 0.88
CA ASP A 51 22.50 -23.22 0.16
C ASP A 51 22.25 -22.31 -1.03
N ARG A 52 21.10 -22.39 -1.70
CA ARG A 52 20.69 -21.42 -2.73
C ARG A 52 20.51 -20.00 -2.17
N LEU A 53 19.91 -19.88 -0.97
CA LEU A 53 19.75 -18.56 -0.33
C LEU A 53 21.09 -17.99 0.13
N ARG A 54 22.02 -18.83 0.59
CA ARG A 54 23.40 -18.39 0.96
C ARG A 54 24.23 -17.99 -0.26
N GLN A 55 23.96 -18.60 -1.41
CA GLN A 55 24.64 -18.31 -2.69
C GLN A 55 23.90 -17.26 -3.51
N ALA A 56 22.85 -16.64 -2.95
CA ALA A 56 22.06 -15.63 -3.66
C ALA A 56 22.97 -14.52 -4.22
N ASP A 57 22.76 -14.17 -5.50
CA ASP A 57 23.49 -13.07 -6.11
C ASP A 57 23.19 -11.77 -5.36
N LEU A 58 24.24 -11.20 -4.76
CA LEU A 58 24.16 -9.95 -4.01
C LEU A 58 23.61 -8.80 -4.86
N ARG A 59 23.75 -8.85 -6.19
CA ARG A 59 23.15 -7.87 -7.11
C ARG A 59 21.63 -7.94 -7.08
N LEU A 60 21.04 -9.14 -7.07
CA LEU A 60 19.58 -9.34 -7.00
C LEU A 60 19.04 -8.90 -5.63
N VAL A 61 19.74 -9.23 -4.55
CA VAL A 61 19.39 -8.80 -3.18
C VAL A 61 19.44 -7.26 -3.09
N SER A 62 20.52 -6.65 -3.57
CA SER A 62 20.63 -5.18 -3.61
C SER A 62 19.56 -4.54 -4.46
N ALA A 63 19.24 -5.10 -5.63
CA ALA A 63 18.15 -4.64 -6.48
C ALA A 63 16.81 -4.70 -5.77
N MET A 64 16.51 -5.77 -5.02
CA MET A 64 15.29 -5.89 -4.21
C MET A 64 15.15 -4.77 -3.18
N ILE A 65 16.25 -4.44 -2.48
CA ILE A 65 16.27 -3.36 -1.47
C ILE A 65 16.02 -2.00 -2.15
N VAL A 66 16.72 -1.72 -3.26
CA VAL A 66 16.58 -0.47 -4.01
C VAL A 66 15.15 -0.33 -4.56
N VAL A 67 14.62 -1.36 -5.19
CA VAL A 67 13.26 -1.38 -5.74
C VAL A 67 12.23 -1.19 -4.62
N SER A 68 12.44 -1.78 -3.45
CA SER A 68 11.58 -1.59 -2.27
C SER A 68 11.61 -0.14 -1.77
N ALA A 69 12.78 0.47 -1.71
CA ALA A 69 12.91 1.88 -1.34
C ALA A 69 12.23 2.81 -2.36
N LEU A 70 12.38 2.53 -3.67
CA LEU A 70 11.70 3.28 -4.73
C LEU A 70 10.18 3.11 -4.66
N SER A 71 9.66 1.91 -4.38
CA SER A 71 8.23 1.67 -4.15
C SER A 71 7.70 2.52 -2.98
N MET A 72 8.44 2.59 -1.87
CA MET A 72 8.08 3.46 -0.75
C MET A 72 8.06 4.95 -1.15
N LEU A 73 9.02 5.41 -1.96
CA LEU A 73 9.04 6.78 -2.49
C LEU A 73 7.85 7.05 -3.41
N CYS A 74 7.49 6.11 -4.29
CA CYS A 74 6.28 6.19 -5.11
C CYS A 74 5.02 6.30 -4.26
N ALA A 75 4.89 5.47 -3.22
CA ALA A 75 3.76 5.53 -2.31
C ALA A 75 3.63 6.90 -1.63
N GLY A 76 4.71 7.46 -1.08
CA GLY A 76 4.72 8.80 -0.48
C GLY A 76 4.43 9.91 -1.50
N THR A 77 4.94 9.78 -2.73
CA THR A 77 4.69 10.71 -3.83
C THR A 77 3.22 10.71 -4.25
N ALA A 78 2.56 9.55 -4.29
CA ALA A 78 1.14 9.46 -4.58
C ALA A 78 0.29 10.22 -3.54
N PHE A 79 0.63 10.10 -2.25
CA PHE A 79 -0.02 10.88 -1.19
C PHE A 79 0.23 12.38 -1.35
N TRP A 80 1.44 12.79 -1.67
CA TRP A 80 1.77 14.19 -1.93
C TRP A 80 1.01 14.77 -3.12
N LEU A 81 0.97 14.06 -4.26
CA LEU A 81 0.26 14.47 -5.46
C LEU A 81 -1.24 14.63 -5.22
N ALA A 82 -1.84 13.71 -4.47
CA ALA A 82 -3.27 13.76 -4.17
C ALA A 82 -3.65 14.97 -3.29
N LEU A 83 -2.81 15.34 -2.32
CA LEU A 83 -3.10 16.47 -1.43
C LEU A 83 -2.79 17.84 -2.05
N ARG A 84 -1.85 17.90 -3.00
CA ARG A 84 -1.33 19.15 -3.60
C ARG A 84 -2.41 20.14 -4.07
N PRO A 85 -3.55 19.72 -4.67
CA PRO A 85 -4.61 20.64 -5.09
C PRO A 85 -5.33 21.32 -3.92
N ALA A 86 -5.39 20.69 -2.74
CA ALA A 86 -6.06 21.21 -1.55
C ALA A 86 -5.09 21.95 -0.61
N ARG A 87 -3.87 21.43 -0.45
CA ARG A 87 -2.88 21.97 0.49
C ARG A 87 -1.45 21.72 0.01
N ARG A 88 -0.60 22.72 0.09
CA ARG A 88 0.82 22.61 -0.26
C ARG A 88 1.63 22.23 0.97
N ILE A 89 1.99 20.96 1.09
CA ILE A 89 2.91 20.44 2.10
C ILE A 89 4.18 19.97 1.37
N PRO A 90 5.39 20.21 1.91
CA PRO A 90 6.63 19.77 1.29
C PRO A 90 6.66 18.26 1.03
N TRP A 91 7.18 17.85 -0.13
CA TRP A 91 7.28 16.44 -0.54
C TRP A 91 8.00 15.57 0.51
N GLY A 92 9.13 16.05 1.08
CA GLY A 92 9.90 15.32 2.09
C GLY A 92 9.10 14.98 3.35
N VAL A 93 8.13 15.84 3.74
CA VAL A 93 7.22 15.55 4.86
C VAL A 93 6.38 14.33 4.56
N HIS A 94 5.82 14.24 3.34
CA HIS A 94 5.03 13.08 2.93
C HIS A 94 5.87 11.81 2.88
N GLN A 95 7.14 11.90 2.46
CA GLN A 95 8.04 10.74 2.45
C GLN A 95 8.32 10.24 3.88
N ALA A 96 8.63 11.13 4.81
CA ALA A 96 8.87 10.74 6.20
C ALA A 96 7.62 10.13 6.85
N VAL A 97 6.45 10.74 6.64
CA VAL A 97 5.16 10.20 7.15
C VAL A 97 4.82 8.88 6.48
N ASN A 98 5.11 8.72 5.17
CA ASN A 98 4.90 7.46 4.47
C ASN A 98 5.81 6.36 5.02
N ALA A 99 7.09 6.65 5.20
CA ALA A 99 8.05 5.69 5.75
C ALA A 99 7.65 5.24 7.18
N MET A 100 7.29 6.20 8.06
CA MET A 100 6.73 5.89 9.37
C MET A 100 5.48 5.01 9.28
N ALA A 101 4.52 5.37 8.41
CA ALA A 101 3.28 4.62 8.25
C ALA A 101 3.52 3.21 7.73
N THR A 102 4.50 3.02 6.85
CA THR A 102 4.91 1.70 6.35
C THR A 102 5.47 0.85 7.47
N LEU A 103 6.37 1.40 8.30
CA LEU A 103 6.95 0.69 9.44
C LEU A 103 5.88 0.24 10.43
N VAL A 104 4.97 1.14 10.82
CA VAL A 104 3.95 0.81 11.82
C VAL A 104 2.86 -0.15 11.28
N ASN A 105 2.80 -0.38 9.97
CA ASN A 105 1.96 -1.41 9.37
C ASN A 105 2.52 -2.83 9.55
N TYR A 106 3.77 -2.99 9.97
CA TYR A 106 4.30 -4.28 10.42
C TYR A 106 3.80 -4.66 11.83
N ALA A 107 3.20 -3.72 12.57
CA ALA A 107 2.54 -4.04 13.84
C ALA A 107 1.28 -4.89 13.58
N PRO A 108 0.87 -5.71 14.57
CA PRO A 108 -0.34 -6.55 14.47
C PRO A 108 -1.61 -5.76 14.12
N VAL A 109 -1.67 -4.51 14.56
CA VAL A 109 -2.77 -3.58 14.29
C VAL A 109 -2.32 -2.61 13.19
N ARG A 110 -3.17 -2.39 12.19
CA ARG A 110 -2.91 -1.44 11.10
C ARG A 110 -2.87 0.00 11.59
N LEU A 111 -1.70 0.46 11.94
CA LEU A 111 -1.50 1.81 12.46
C LEU A 111 -1.05 2.81 11.39
N GLY A 112 -0.77 2.39 10.17
CA GLY A 112 -0.26 3.29 9.12
C GLY A 112 -1.24 4.40 8.75
N VAL A 113 -2.54 4.11 8.58
CA VAL A 113 -3.54 5.15 8.34
C VAL A 113 -3.75 6.02 9.57
N PRO A 114 -3.99 5.48 10.78
CA PRO A 114 -4.09 6.27 12.00
C PRO A 114 -2.88 7.17 12.26
N SER A 115 -1.65 6.70 12.02
CA SER A 115 -0.44 7.49 12.22
C SER A 115 -0.37 8.70 11.30
N ARG A 116 -0.83 8.57 10.04
CA ARG A 116 -0.97 9.71 9.11
C ARG A 116 -1.97 10.74 9.64
N PHE A 117 -3.14 10.28 10.12
CA PHE A 117 -4.13 11.16 10.72
C PHE A 117 -3.54 11.93 11.90
N VAL A 118 -2.93 11.23 12.85
CA VAL A 118 -2.32 11.84 14.03
C VAL A 118 -1.28 12.90 13.63
N TYR A 119 -0.39 12.56 12.69
CA TYR A 119 0.65 13.49 12.26
C TYR A 119 0.07 14.75 11.60
N HIS A 120 -0.74 14.57 10.54
CA HIS A 120 -1.23 15.70 9.75
C HIS A 120 -2.23 16.58 10.51
N MET A 121 -3.01 16.01 11.42
CA MET A 121 -3.89 16.81 12.31
C MET A 121 -3.09 17.57 13.37
N SER A 122 -2.07 16.92 13.97
CA SER A 122 -1.33 17.52 15.09
C SER A 122 -0.24 18.51 14.66
N VAL A 123 0.40 18.27 13.50
CA VAL A 123 1.57 19.05 13.04
C VAL A 123 1.20 20.01 11.92
N ASP A 124 0.42 19.55 10.94
CA ASP A 124 0.07 20.35 9.75
C ASP A 124 -1.29 21.05 9.90
N GLY A 125 -2.02 20.80 11.00
CA GLY A 125 -3.31 21.44 11.29
C GLY A 125 -4.43 21.09 10.31
N LEU A 126 -4.35 19.91 9.64
CA LEU A 126 -5.39 19.48 8.70
C LEU A 126 -6.65 19.02 9.43
N GLY A 127 -7.82 19.41 8.94
CA GLY A 127 -9.09 18.91 9.45
C GLY A 127 -9.26 17.41 9.19
N ALA A 128 -9.91 16.69 10.11
CA ALA A 128 -10.09 15.23 10.04
C ALA A 128 -10.78 14.79 8.72
N TRP A 129 -11.79 15.53 8.25
CA TRP A 129 -12.49 15.23 7.00
C TRP A 129 -11.61 15.40 5.76
N LEU A 130 -10.74 16.42 5.75
CA LEU A 130 -9.77 16.62 4.67
C LEU A 130 -8.78 15.45 4.62
N VAL A 131 -8.28 15.01 5.78
CA VAL A 131 -7.36 13.84 5.84
C VAL A 131 -8.08 12.56 5.41
N ALA A 132 -9.32 12.35 5.84
CA ALA A 132 -10.12 11.20 5.44
C ALA A 132 -10.38 11.17 3.93
N GLY A 133 -10.82 12.30 3.35
CA GLY A 133 -11.04 12.43 1.92
C GLY A 133 -9.78 12.25 1.10
N TRP A 134 -8.65 12.77 1.58
CA TRP A 134 -7.34 12.57 0.97
C TRP A 134 -6.91 11.09 0.95
N VAL A 135 -6.99 10.39 2.08
CA VAL A 135 -6.66 8.96 2.17
C VAL A 135 -7.60 8.14 1.29
N ALA A 136 -8.90 8.46 1.27
CA ALA A 136 -9.87 7.80 0.42
C ALA A 136 -9.57 8.03 -1.08
N THR A 137 -9.18 9.24 -1.48
CA THR A 137 -8.79 9.57 -2.86
C THR A 137 -7.59 8.75 -3.31
N VAL A 138 -6.53 8.69 -2.47
CA VAL A 138 -5.35 7.86 -2.78
C VAL A 138 -5.73 6.38 -2.85
N GLY A 139 -6.57 5.91 -1.93
CA GLY A 139 -7.08 4.53 -1.92
C GLY A 139 -7.84 4.20 -3.20
N ALA A 140 -8.75 5.07 -3.63
CA ALA A 140 -9.52 4.88 -4.85
C ALA A 140 -8.63 4.85 -6.11
N CYS A 141 -7.67 5.78 -6.25
CA CYS A 141 -6.71 5.76 -7.35
C CYS A 141 -5.81 4.51 -7.31
N THR A 142 -5.44 4.05 -6.11
CA THR A 142 -4.65 2.82 -5.96
C THR A 142 -5.45 1.59 -6.40
N LEU A 143 -6.72 1.48 -6.00
CA LEU A 143 -7.60 0.40 -6.45
C LEU A 143 -7.84 0.45 -7.95
N SER A 144 -7.97 1.66 -8.53
CA SER A 144 -8.11 1.86 -9.98
C SER A 144 -6.89 1.34 -10.74
N ALA A 145 -5.69 1.71 -10.30
CA ALA A 145 -4.45 1.23 -10.92
C ALA A 145 -4.27 -0.28 -10.73
N LEU A 146 -4.61 -0.81 -9.54
CA LEU A 146 -4.56 -2.24 -9.24
C LEU A 146 -5.50 -3.04 -10.13
N ALA A 147 -6.76 -2.60 -10.26
CA ALA A 147 -7.73 -3.22 -11.17
C ALA A 147 -7.24 -3.20 -12.61
N GLY A 148 -6.72 -2.05 -13.07
CA GLY A 148 -6.17 -1.91 -14.41
C GLY A 148 -5.02 -2.87 -14.68
N MET A 149 -4.03 -2.93 -13.78
CA MET A 149 -2.90 -3.85 -13.93
C MET A 149 -3.29 -5.31 -13.85
N THR A 150 -4.23 -5.66 -12.96
CA THR A 150 -4.73 -7.04 -12.87
C THR A 150 -5.46 -7.44 -14.15
N CYS A 151 -6.36 -6.60 -14.66
CA CYS A 151 -7.02 -6.85 -15.95
C CYS A 151 -6.00 -6.97 -17.09
N GLY A 152 -5.01 -6.08 -17.14
CA GLY A 152 -3.96 -6.14 -18.15
C GLY A 152 -3.12 -7.41 -18.09
N ALA A 153 -2.74 -7.84 -16.89
CA ALA A 153 -1.99 -9.08 -16.70
C ALA A 153 -2.80 -10.31 -17.09
N LEU A 154 -4.09 -10.37 -16.74
CA LEU A 154 -4.98 -11.47 -17.12
C LEU A 154 -5.20 -11.53 -18.64
N VAL A 155 -5.41 -10.37 -19.30
CA VAL A 155 -5.50 -10.30 -20.76
C VAL A 155 -4.21 -10.78 -21.41
N GLY A 156 -3.04 -10.41 -20.88
CA GLY A 156 -1.75 -10.85 -21.38
C GLY A 156 -1.56 -12.36 -21.29
N VAL A 157 -1.87 -12.98 -20.14
CA VAL A 157 -1.81 -14.46 -19.99
C VAL A 157 -2.79 -15.12 -20.94
N GLY A 158 -4.06 -14.69 -20.97
CA GLY A 158 -5.06 -15.26 -21.86
C GLY A 158 -4.74 -15.08 -23.35
N ALA A 159 -4.09 -13.98 -23.74
CA ALA A 159 -3.66 -13.75 -25.12
C ALA A 159 -2.56 -14.73 -25.55
N ILE A 160 -1.66 -15.11 -24.66
CA ILE A 160 -0.65 -16.15 -24.94
C ILE A 160 -1.31 -17.51 -25.05
N GLU A 161 -2.14 -17.88 -24.08
CA GLU A 161 -2.73 -19.21 -23.97
C GLU A 161 -3.80 -19.48 -25.03
N LEU A 162 -4.71 -18.52 -25.29
CA LEU A 162 -5.87 -18.73 -26.15
C LEU A 162 -5.63 -18.33 -27.60
N LEU A 163 -4.82 -17.30 -27.84
CA LEU A 163 -4.63 -16.73 -29.18
C LEU A 163 -3.28 -17.06 -29.79
N GLY A 164 -2.37 -17.68 -29.05
CA GLY A 164 -1.02 -18.00 -29.52
C GLY A 164 -0.20 -16.76 -29.90
N LEU A 165 -0.55 -15.60 -29.36
CA LEU A 165 0.15 -14.35 -29.66
C LEU A 165 1.54 -14.35 -29.02
N GLY A 166 2.51 -13.82 -29.76
CA GLY A 166 3.87 -13.68 -29.26
C GLY A 166 3.92 -12.79 -28.00
N ALA A 167 4.88 -13.07 -27.11
CA ALA A 167 5.01 -12.38 -25.81
C ALA A 167 4.97 -10.83 -25.91
N THR A 168 5.57 -10.24 -26.94
CA THR A 168 5.58 -8.80 -27.17
C THR A 168 4.18 -8.23 -27.41
N ILE A 169 3.39 -8.89 -28.25
CA ILE A 169 2.01 -8.43 -28.55
C ILE A 169 1.13 -8.58 -27.31
N SER A 170 1.30 -9.67 -26.56
CA SER A 170 0.55 -9.90 -25.31
C SER A 170 0.87 -8.87 -24.24
N ILE A 171 2.13 -8.44 -24.11
CA ILE A 171 2.54 -7.34 -23.23
C ILE A 171 1.89 -6.02 -23.66
N ILE A 172 1.91 -5.70 -24.96
CA ILE A 172 1.31 -4.46 -25.50
C ILE A 172 -0.20 -4.44 -25.26
N ALA A 173 -0.89 -5.54 -25.52
CA ALA A 173 -2.32 -5.69 -25.28
C ALA A 173 -2.66 -5.55 -23.78
N GLY A 174 -1.86 -6.18 -22.93
CA GLY A 174 -1.96 -6.08 -21.47
C GLY A 174 -1.79 -4.65 -20.96
N LEU A 175 -0.75 -3.94 -21.43
CA LEU A 175 -0.51 -2.54 -21.07
C LEU A 175 -1.63 -1.62 -21.56
N GLY A 176 -2.14 -1.83 -22.76
CA GLY A 176 -3.27 -1.08 -23.31
C GLY A 176 -4.53 -1.26 -22.48
N CYS A 177 -4.86 -2.52 -22.13
CA CYS A 177 -6.00 -2.83 -21.26
C CYS A 177 -5.84 -2.21 -19.86
N ALA A 178 -4.66 -2.31 -19.26
CA ALA A 178 -4.34 -1.72 -17.96
C ALA A 178 -4.54 -0.19 -17.98
N GLY A 179 -4.04 0.49 -18.99
CA GLY A 179 -4.18 1.93 -19.18
C GLY A 179 -5.63 2.35 -19.35
N ALA A 180 -6.39 1.68 -20.22
CA ALA A 180 -7.80 1.97 -20.47
C ALA A 180 -8.65 1.76 -19.22
N THR A 181 -8.49 0.64 -18.52
CA THR A 181 -9.22 0.33 -17.28
C THR A 181 -8.91 1.37 -16.19
N THR A 182 -7.63 1.71 -16.02
CA THR A 182 -7.23 2.72 -15.03
C THR A 182 -7.85 4.09 -15.35
N GLU A 183 -7.85 4.53 -16.61
CA GLU A 183 -8.46 5.82 -17.01
C GLU A 183 -9.97 5.84 -16.77
N VAL A 184 -10.68 4.76 -17.11
CA VAL A 184 -12.12 4.64 -16.83
C VAL A 184 -12.38 4.75 -15.32
N CYS A 185 -11.63 4.01 -14.50
CA CYS A 185 -11.78 4.05 -13.05
C CYS A 185 -11.46 5.44 -12.48
N VAL A 186 -10.42 6.12 -12.95
CA VAL A 186 -10.06 7.49 -12.53
C VAL A 186 -11.18 8.48 -12.87
N ARG A 187 -11.83 8.34 -14.05
CA ARG A 187 -12.99 9.16 -14.40
C ARG A 187 -14.15 8.92 -13.44
N LEU A 188 -14.44 7.67 -13.09
CA LEU A 188 -15.47 7.33 -12.12
C LEU A 188 -15.18 7.93 -10.74
N VAL A 189 -13.94 7.86 -10.27
CA VAL A 189 -13.51 8.52 -9.02
C VAL A 189 -13.77 10.04 -9.08
N GLY A 190 -13.48 10.68 -10.21
CA GLY A 190 -13.77 12.10 -10.41
C GLY A 190 -15.26 12.45 -10.37
N LEU A 191 -16.15 11.52 -10.72
CA LEU A 191 -17.61 11.73 -10.66
C LEU A 191 -18.15 11.74 -9.22
N VAL A 192 -17.44 11.13 -8.27
CA VAL A 192 -17.87 11.07 -6.84
C VAL A 192 -18.03 12.48 -6.24
N ARG A 193 -17.32 13.48 -6.75
CA ARG A 193 -17.48 14.88 -6.34
C ARG A 193 -18.91 15.43 -6.54
N HIS A 194 -19.65 14.88 -7.50
CA HIS A 194 -21.02 15.31 -7.84
C HIS A 194 -22.07 14.66 -6.95
N VAL A 195 -21.70 13.73 -6.07
CA VAL A 195 -22.62 13.12 -5.10
C VAL A 195 -22.84 14.11 -3.95
N PRO A 196 -24.06 14.66 -3.75
CA PRO A 196 -24.32 15.75 -2.81
C PRO A 196 -23.93 15.43 -1.36
N LEU A 197 -24.11 14.17 -0.97
CA LEU A 197 -23.78 13.69 0.38
C LEU A 197 -22.26 13.71 0.64
N VAL A 198 -21.49 13.41 -0.38
CA VAL A 198 -20.02 13.40 -0.34
C VAL A 198 -19.50 14.85 -0.38
N ALA A 199 -20.03 15.68 -1.26
CA ALA A 199 -19.64 17.08 -1.42
C ALA A 199 -19.79 17.87 -0.09
N ARG A 200 -20.92 17.69 0.65
CA ARG A 200 -21.14 18.36 1.94
C ARG A 200 -20.17 17.99 3.04
N LYS A 201 -19.58 16.78 3.00
CA LYS A 201 -18.69 16.26 4.07
C LYS A 201 -17.21 16.40 3.76
N LEU A 202 -16.84 16.63 2.49
CA LEU A 202 -15.44 16.57 2.06
C LEU A 202 -14.57 17.76 2.51
N GLY A 203 -15.16 18.85 3.04
CA GLY A 203 -14.42 19.92 3.74
C GLY A 203 -13.11 20.40 3.06
N GLY A 204 -13.13 20.63 1.74
CA GLY A 204 -11.96 21.02 0.94
C GLY A 204 -11.30 19.88 0.13
N ALA A 205 -11.72 18.63 0.33
CA ALA A 205 -11.27 17.50 -0.49
C ALA A 205 -11.85 17.52 -1.92
N GLU A 206 -12.84 18.37 -2.18
CA GLU A 206 -13.44 18.57 -3.52
C GLU A 206 -12.38 18.96 -4.57
N SER A 207 -11.43 19.81 -4.19
CA SER A 207 -10.35 20.24 -5.07
C SER A 207 -9.45 19.09 -5.51
N MET A 208 -9.25 18.07 -4.66
CA MET A 208 -8.50 16.86 -4.99
C MET A 208 -9.22 16.03 -6.05
N LEU A 209 -10.54 15.81 -5.87
CA LEU A 209 -11.36 15.05 -6.82
C LEU A 209 -11.63 15.83 -8.12
N ALA A 210 -11.61 17.17 -8.07
CA ALA A 210 -11.77 18.03 -9.24
C ALA A 210 -10.53 18.02 -10.16
N SER A 211 -9.34 17.79 -9.61
CA SER A 211 -8.09 17.81 -10.37
C SER A 211 -7.82 16.49 -11.09
N ARG A 212 -8.38 16.34 -12.31
CA ARG A 212 -8.12 15.15 -13.15
C ARG A 212 -6.62 14.89 -13.37
N ALA A 213 -5.83 15.95 -13.54
CA ALA A 213 -4.39 15.82 -13.70
C ALA A 213 -3.74 15.19 -12.46
N SER A 214 -4.12 15.64 -11.25
CA SER A 214 -3.64 15.06 -10.00
C SER A 214 -4.05 13.58 -9.87
N LEU A 215 -5.32 13.22 -10.15
CA LEU A 215 -5.79 11.85 -10.09
C LEU A 215 -5.02 10.93 -11.05
N ARG A 216 -4.79 11.37 -12.29
CA ARG A 216 -3.99 10.63 -13.27
C ARG A 216 -2.55 10.44 -12.83
N LEU A 217 -1.91 11.50 -12.29
CA LEU A 217 -0.55 11.41 -11.78
C LEU A 217 -0.45 10.46 -10.57
N VAL A 218 -1.45 10.48 -9.67
CA VAL A 218 -1.53 9.51 -8.57
C VAL A 218 -1.66 8.08 -9.11
N ALA A 219 -2.57 7.85 -10.06
CA ALA A 219 -2.75 6.54 -10.67
C ALA A 219 -1.48 6.07 -11.41
N ALA A 220 -0.83 6.94 -12.18
CA ALA A 220 0.44 6.65 -12.85
C ALA A 220 1.55 6.31 -11.85
N THR A 221 1.65 7.07 -10.76
CA THR A 221 2.63 6.78 -9.68
C THR A 221 2.36 5.43 -9.03
N ARG A 222 1.08 5.06 -8.86
CA ARG A 222 0.70 3.73 -8.36
C ARG A 222 1.01 2.62 -9.36
N PHE A 223 0.86 2.91 -10.64
CA PHE A 223 1.25 1.97 -11.70
C PHE A 223 2.76 1.66 -11.62
N VAL A 224 3.59 2.69 -11.48
CA VAL A 224 5.03 2.53 -11.26
C VAL A 224 5.31 1.75 -9.98
N ASP A 225 4.62 2.06 -8.87
CA ASP A 225 4.73 1.35 -7.59
C ASP A 225 4.47 -0.16 -7.74
N PHE A 226 3.40 -0.54 -8.44
CA PHE A 226 3.08 -1.95 -8.69
C PHE A 226 4.11 -2.63 -9.59
N SER A 227 4.63 -1.93 -10.60
CA SER A 227 5.73 -2.45 -11.43
C SER A 227 6.98 -2.70 -10.60
N LEU A 228 7.29 -1.84 -9.64
CA LEU A 228 8.38 -2.04 -8.68
C LEU A 228 8.12 -3.24 -7.75
N CYS A 229 6.88 -3.42 -7.28
CA CYS A 229 6.50 -4.62 -6.52
C CYS A 229 6.69 -5.91 -7.35
N ALA A 230 6.30 -5.89 -8.63
CA ALA A 230 6.52 -7.01 -9.54
C ALA A 230 8.02 -7.26 -9.80
N ALA A 231 8.83 -6.20 -9.97
CA ALA A 231 10.28 -6.32 -10.13
C ALA A 231 10.93 -6.94 -8.88
N ARG A 232 10.45 -6.60 -7.67
CA ARG A 232 10.91 -7.23 -6.43
C ARG A 232 10.58 -8.72 -6.38
N ALA A 233 9.33 -9.09 -6.73
CA ALA A 233 8.91 -10.49 -6.82
C ALA A 233 9.71 -11.24 -7.89
N TRP A 234 10.03 -10.58 -9.01
CA TRP A 234 10.88 -11.15 -10.05
C TRP A 234 12.29 -11.43 -9.55
N CYS A 235 12.92 -10.49 -8.82
CA CYS A 235 14.22 -10.73 -8.20
C CYS A 235 14.17 -11.93 -7.25
N ALA A 236 13.15 -12.04 -6.41
CA ALA A 236 12.95 -13.17 -5.52
C ALA A 236 12.79 -14.50 -6.29
N GLY A 237 11.99 -14.50 -7.36
CA GLY A 237 11.84 -15.66 -8.24
C GLY A 237 13.15 -16.08 -8.90
N ARG A 238 13.99 -15.11 -9.33
CA ARG A 238 15.32 -15.39 -9.91
C ARG A 238 16.32 -15.94 -8.89
N ILE A 239 16.27 -15.45 -7.63
CA ILE A 239 17.10 -16.00 -6.54
C ILE A 239 16.77 -17.47 -6.29
N LEU A 240 15.49 -17.84 -6.43
CA LEU A 240 14.98 -19.19 -6.17
C LEU A 240 14.92 -20.05 -7.42
N ASP A 241 15.28 -19.52 -8.59
CA ASP A 241 15.23 -20.18 -9.91
C ASP A 241 13.85 -20.78 -10.22
N LEU A 242 12.79 -19.98 -10.00
CA LEU A 242 11.42 -20.42 -10.21
C LEU A 242 10.99 -20.28 -11.68
N PRO A 243 10.24 -21.26 -12.22
CA PRO A 243 9.77 -21.27 -13.60
C PRO A 243 8.53 -20.40 -13.79
N LEU A 244 8.53 -19.15 -13.32
CA LEU A 244 7.45 -18.19 -13.49
C LEU A 244 7.82 -17.17 -14.56
N ASP A 245 6.90 -16.91 -15.49
CA ASP A 245 7.05 -15.85 -16.46
C ASP A 245 6.77 -14.45 -15.87
N THR A 246 7.06 -13.40 -16.63
CA THR A 246 6.91 -12.01 -16.15
C THR A 246 5.46 -11.66 -15.79
N GLN A 247 4.47 -12.21 -16.52
CA GLN A 247 3.06 -11.90 -16.26
C GLN A 247 2.54 -12.67 -15.05
N GLN A 248 2.95 -13.91 -14.87
CA GLN A 248 2.68 -14.71 -13.69
C GLN A 248 3.26 -14.04 -12.44
N ILE A 249 4.50 -13.57 -12.51
CA ILE A 249 5.13 -12.81 -11.42
C ILE A 249 4.37 -11.51 -11.12
N LEU A 250 3.90 -10.79 -12.14
CA LEU A 250 3.08 -9.59 -11.95
C LEU A 250 1.79 -9.95 -11.20
N LEU A 251 1.08 -11.01 -11.59
CA LEU A 251 -0.14 -11.46 -10.91
C LEU A 251 0.12 -11.86 -9.46
N VAL A 252 1.21 -12.56 -9.18
CA VAL A 252 1.63 -12.91 -7.81
C VAL A 252 1.88 -11.66 -6.97
N ALA A 253 2.60 -10.68 -7.51
CA ALA A 253 2.89 -9.42 -6.81
C ALA A 253 1.60 -8.63 -6.53
N LEU A 254 0.68 -8.53 -7.51
CA LEU A 254 -0.60 -7.85 -7.36
C LEU A 254 -1.51 -8.56 -6.35
N ALA A 255 -1.54 -9.89 -6.35
CA ALA A 255 -2.28 -10.69 -5.37
C ALA A 255 -1.77 -10.43 -3.94
N GLY A 256 -0.45 -10.39 -3.75
CA GLY A 256 0.15 -9.98 -2.48
C GLY A 256 -0.20 -8.54 -2.10
N TYR A 257 -0.25 -7.62 -3.07
CA TYR A 257 -0.60 -6.23 -2.82
C TYR A 257 -2.06 -6.04 -2.38
N ILE A 258 -3.00 -6.81 -2.94
CA ILE A 258 -4.42 -6.79 -2.55
C ILE A 258 -4.58 -7.04 -1.04
N MET A 259 -3.74 -7.87 -0.47
CA MET A 259 -3.75 -8.15 0.98
C MET A 259 -3.40 -6.93 1.85
N ASN A 260 -2.87 -5.85 1.27
CA ASN A 260 -2.75 -4.57 1.97
C ASN A 260 -4.11 -3.93 2.30
N TYR A 261 -5.20 -4.38 1.73
CA TYR A 261 -6.57 -3.92 2.03
C TYR A 261 -7.33 -4.88 2.96
N ASN A 262 -6.74 -6.02 3.32
CA ASN A 262 -7.35 -6.93 4.26
C ASN A 262 -7.50 -6.27 5.64
N PRO A 263 -8.72 -6.14 6.21
CA PRO A 263 -8.95 -5.48 7.50
C PRO A 263 -8.33 -6.22 8.68
N LEU A 264 -8.08 -7.52 8.56
CA LEU A 264 -7.50 -8.36 9.61
C LEU A 264 -5.98 -8.20 9.76
N GLY A 265 -5.34 -7.52 8.81
CA GLY A 265 -3.90 -7.32 8.78
C GLY A 265 -3.30 -7.82 7.45
N ARG A 266 -2.02 -7.51 7.27
CA ARG A 266 -1.30 -7.90 6.04
C ARG A 266 -0.40 -9.12 6.31
N PHE A 267 0.10 -9.23 7.53
CA PHE A 267 1.10 -10.19 7.96
C PHE A 267 0.58 -11.62 7.89
N GLY A 268 1.28 -12.52 7.23
CA GLY A 268 0.89 -13.90 6.98
C GLY A 268 -0.13 -14.08 5.83
N PHE A 269 -1.15 -13.22 5.76
CA PHE A 269 -2.14 -13.28 4.67
C PHE A 269 -1.51 -12.97 3.31
N ARG A 270 -0.60 -12.01 3.25
CA ARG A 270 0.10 -11.66 2.02
C ARG A 270 0.97 -12.82 1.54
N GLU A 271 1.78 -13.35 2.42
CA GLU A 271 2.70 -14.44 2.13
C GLU A 271 1.94 -15.68 1.65
N ALA A 272 0.89 -16.07 2.36
CA ALA A 272 0.04 -17.20 1.98
C ALA A 272 -0.65 -16.99 0.62
N THR A 273 -1.16 -15.77 0.35
CA THR A 273 -1.82 -15.47 -0.92
C THR A 273 -0.83 -15.50 -2.07
N MET A 274 0.36 -14.92 -1.91
CA MET A 274 1.40 -14.95 -2.94
C MET A 274 1.84 -16.37 -3.24
N ALA A 275 2.10 -17.18 -2.21
CA ALA A 275 2.50 -18.56 -2.36
C ALA A 275 1.42 -19.40 -3.06
N PHE A 276 0.15 -19.23 -2.66
CA PHE A 276 -0.98 -19.91 -3.27
C PHE A 276 -1.17 -19.54 -4.74
N VAL A 277 -1.15 -18.25 -5.08
CA VAL A 277 -1.31 -17.77 -6.46
C VAL A 277 -0.14 -18.25 -7.33
N ALA A 278 1.09 -18.18 -6.83
CA ALA A 278 2.27 -18.65 -7.55
C ALA A 278 2.19 -20.15 -7.87
N SER A 279 1.78 -20.98 -6.91
CA SER A 279 1.64 -22.43 -7.13
C SER A 279 0.57 -22.75 -8.16
N ARG A 280 -0.54 -21.99 -8.17
CA ARG A 280 -1.61 -22.15 -9.17
C ARG A 280 -1.17 -21.80 -10.57
N LEU A 281 -0.44 -20.70 -10.72
CA LEU A 281 0.08 -20.26 -12.00
C LEU A 281 1.18 -21.19 -12.54
N ALA A 282 1.88 -21.90 -11.64
CA ALA A 282 2.84 -22.94 -12.02
C ALA A 282 2.19 -24.32 -12.37
N GLY A 283 0.85 -24.41 -12.32
CA GLY A 283 0.11 -25.61 -12.67
C GLY A 283 -0.04 -26.63 -11.54
N GLU A 284 0.34 -26.30 -10.31
CA GLU A 284 0.10 -27.19 -9.16
C GLU A 284 -1.40 -27.29 -8.86
N THR A 285 -1.90 -28.50 -8.69
CA THR A 285 -3.29 -28.76 -8.37
C THR A 285 -3.46 -29.07 -6.88
N GLY A 286 -4.62 -28.73 -6.30
CA GLY A 286 -4.90 -28.98 -4.89
C GLY A 286 -4.65 -27.75 -4.00
N LEU A 287 -4.79 -27.91 -2.69
CA LEU A 287 -4.52 -26.87 -1.69
C LEU A 287 -3.06 -26.91 -1.20
N ASP A 288 -2.29 -27.87 -1.68
CA ASP A 288 -0.87 -27.96 -1.31
C ASP A 288 -0.06 -26.92 -2.09
N VAL A 289 0.62 -26.08 -1.35
CA VAL A 289 1.50 -25.04 -1.88
C VAL A 289 2.92 -25.57 -1.85
N GLY A 290 3.55 -25.57 -3.01
CA GLY A 290 4.95 -25.97 -3.12
C GLY A 290 5.85 -25.09 -2.22
N ALA A 291 6.82 -25.71 -1.60
CA ALA A 291 7.71 -25.03 -0.66
C ALA A 291 8.49 -23.89 -1.31
N ALA A 292 8.84 -24.03 -2.60
CA ALA A 292 9.52 -22.99 -3.36
C ALA A 292 8.68 -21.69 -3.48
N PHE A 293 7.35 -21.82 -3.58
CA PHE A 293 6.46 -20.65 -3.64
C PHE A 293 6.24 -20.00 -2.28
N ALA A 294 6.27 -20.78 -1.19
CA ALA A 294 6.32 -20.23 0.16
C ALA A 294 7.63 -19.45 0.40
N GLN A 295 8.77 -19.98 -0.10
CA GLN A 295 10.04 -19.28 -0.07
C GLN A 295 10.01 -17.98 -0.88
N LEU A 296 9.41 -17.97 -2.08
CA LEU A 296 9.23 -16.76 -2.89
C LEU A 296 8.55 -15.65 -2.09
N ALA A 297 7.44 -15.95 -1.44
CA ALA A 297 6.70 -14.97 -0.67
C ALA A 297 7.50 -14.44 0.53
N LEU A 298 8.25 -15.30 1.21
CA LEU A 298 9.09 -14.91 2.36
C LEU A 298 10.30 -14.08 1.93
N VAL A 299 10.99 -14.45 0.85
CA VAL A 299 12.16 -13.72 0.31
C VAL A 299 11.72 -12.35 -0.17
N GLU A 300 10.58 -12.24 -0.87
CA GLU A 300 10.02 -10.97 -1.32
C GLU A 300 9.66 -10.07 -0.14
N SER A 301 9.02 -10.61 0.91
CA SER A 301 8.68 -9.86 2.12
C SER A 301 9.92 -9.43 2.91
N ALA A 302 10.96 -10.26 2.96
CA ALA A 302 12.23 -9.91 3.57
C ALA A 302 12.92 -8.75 2.84
N GLY A 303 12.93 -8.77 1.50
CA GLY A 303 13.47 -7.68 0.68
C GLY A 303 12.75 -6.35 0.91
N GLU A 304 11.43 -6.37 1.13
CA GLU A 304 10.70 -5.18 1.52
C GLU A 304 11.07 -4.71 2.93
N ALA A 305 11.16 -5.62 3.90
CA ALA A 305 11.46 -5.30 5.29
C ALA A 305 12.85 -4.68 5.45
N LEU A 306 13.84 -5.15 4.69
CA LEU A 306 15.20 -4.60 4.68
C LEU A 306 15.26 -3.12 4.26
N ALA A 307 14.35 -2.66 3.43
CA ALA A 307 14.21 -1.24 3.09
C ALA A 307 13.28 -0.51 4.08
N ALA A 308 12.15 -1.11 4.43
CA ALA A 308 11.09 -0.47 5.19
C ALA A 308 11.47 -0.20 6.65
N ILE A 309 12.23 -1.11 7.28
CA ILE A 309 12.62 -0.95 8.69
C ILE A 309 13.57 0.24 8.88
N PRO A 310 14.70 0.37 8.17
CA PRO A 310 15.59 1.52 8.34
C PRO A 310 14.93 2.84 7.96
N LEU A 311 14.31 2.92 6.77
CA LEU A 311 13.67 4.14 6.29
C LEU A 311 12.51 4.55 7.19
N GLY A 312 11.72 3.57 7.63
CA GLY A 312 10.60 3.79 8.54
C GLY A 312 11.03 4.24 9.93
N SER A 313 12.14 3.73 10.44
CA SER A 313 12.73 4.15 11.72
C SER A 313 13.20 5.60 11.65
N ILE A 314 13.89 5.99 10.58
CA ILE A 314 14.31 7.39 10.34
C ILE A 314 13.08 8.29 10.24
N GLY A 315 12.11 7.94 9.39
CA GLY A 315 10.88 8.70 9.22
C GLY A 315 10.06 8.80 10.50
N GLY A 316 9.95 7.70 11.25
CA GLY A 316 9.23 7.62 12.51
C GLY A 316 9.85 8.51 13.60
N SER A 317 11.17 8.48 13.75
CA SER A 317 11.90 9.33 14.69
C SER A 317 11.72 10.81 14.36
N TRP A 318 11.84 11.18 13.09
CA TRP A 318 11.63 12.54 12.63
C TRP A 318 10.18 13.02 12.87
N CYS A 319 9.18 12.21 12.54
CA CYS A 319 7.78 12.50 12.78
C CYS A 319 7.47 12.64 14.28
N GLY A 320 8.00 11.75 15.11
CA GLY A 320 7.86 11.77 16.56
C GLY A 320 8.37 13.06 17.18
N LEU A 321 9.56 13.50 16.77
CA LEU A 321 10.13 14.78 17.22
C LEU A 321 9.25 15.98 16.84
N ARG A 322 8.68 15.99 15.63
CA ARG A 322 7.77 17.06 15.21
C ARG A 322 6.47 17.08 15.99
N ILE A 323 5.86 15.94 16.24
CA ILE A 323 4.65 15.83 17.07
C ILE A 323 4.93 16.33 18.49
N LEU A 324 6.07 15.96 19.09
CA LEU A 324 6.45 16.43 20.43
C LEU A 324 6.63 17.94 20.48
N ARG A 325 7.29 18.53 19.47
CA ARG A 325 7.45 19.99 19.36
C ARG A 325 6.11 20.71 19.20
N ALA A 326 5.21 20.20 18.35
CA ALA A 326 3.89 20.77 18.17
C ALA A 326 3.06 20.75 19.48
N ARG A 327 3.09 19.62 20.20
CA ARG A 327 2.41 19.49 21.50
C ARG A 327 2.97 20.45 22.58
N ARG A 328 4.29 20.64 22.62
CA ARG A 328 4.93 21.59 23.54
C ARG A 328 4.52 23.04 23.24
N ALA A 329 4.48 23.43 21.96
CA ALA A 329 4.04 24.75 21.54
C ALA A 329 2.56 25.02 21.94
N GLN A 330 1.68 24.02 21.86
CA GLN A 330 0.28 24.13 22.26
C GLN A 330 0.09 24.23 23.79
N ARG A 331 1.05 23.75 24.60
CA ARG A 331 0.99 23.77 26.07
C ARG A 331 1.71 24.99 26.66
N ALA A 332 2.50 25.74 25.89
CA ALA A 332 3.11 26.95 26.36
C ALA A 332 1.99 27.94 26.73
N PRO A 333 1.97 28.50 27.97
CA PRO A 333 0.98 29.48 28.36
C PRO A 333 1.08 30.64 27.36
N GLN A 334 -0.06 31.09 26.86
CA GLN A 334 -0.13 32.38 26.16
C GLN A 334 0.18 33.46 27.22
N ALA A 335 1.46 33.74 27.37
CA ALA A 335 1.90 34.87 28.15
C ALA A 335 1.46 36.12 27.39
N GLY A 336 0.29 36.66 27.71
CA GLY A 336 -0.30 37.89 27.26
C GLY A 336 -0.69 38.73 28.45
#